data_bec410b97c5f929029c73fcd32fe55d7
#
_entry.id   bec410b97c5f929029c73fcd32fe55d7
#
_cell.length_a   1.000
_cell.length_b   1.000
_cell.length_c   1.000
_cell.angle_alpha   90.00
_cell.angle_beta   90.00
_cell.angle_gamma   90.00
#
_symmetry.space_group_name_H-M   'P 1'
#
loop_
_entity.id
_entity.type
_entity.pdbx_description
1 polymer ?
#
loop_
_entity_poly.entity_id
_entity_poly.type
_entity_poly.pdbx_seq_one_letter_code
_entity_poly.pdbx_strand_id
1 'polypeptide(L)'
;CSDEWVNRGGGGTSLKVGFSDGGEVRFTPGGLCFSDYWVLLRALTHGFAMPRIVPMLARPLQTFRTIRTLKALAAAFTDSKNVKTKVALGLRGGLGAAEAYARLDSKCIDAIGRESPGTVSFSVRGEDFSMWFRIEPEAKYSSGSGEPPEIPAARVCFRDLEVACRAVDGKLDSLAAPALGEVEVTGRIPLAESVGYVADIAARNLIFAR
;
A
#
# COMPACT_ATOMS: atom_id res chain seq x y z
N CYS A 1 7.37 -0.20 -17.82
CA CYS A 1 7.18 -1.19 -16.73
C CYS A 1 5.71 -1.25 -16.39
N SER A 2 5.04 -2.33 -16.79
CA SER A 2 3.64 -2.59 -16.46
C SER A 2 3.62 -3.43 -15.17
N ASP A 3 3.49 -2.77 -14.02
CA ASP A 3 3.29 -3.49 -12.76
C ASP A 3 1.84 -3.96 -12.66
N GLU A 4 1.68 -5.25 -12.86
CA GLU A 4 0.40 -5.95 -12.83
C GLU A 4 -0.01 -6.25 -11.40
N TRP A 5 -0.86 -5.40 -10.83
CA TRP A 5 -1.49 -5.69 -9.55
C TRP A 5 -2.67 -6.64 -9.76
N VAL A 6 -2.40 -7.93 -9.70
CA VAL A 6 -3.46 -8.96 -9.82
C VAL A 6 -3.94 -9.34 -8.44
N ASN A 7 -5.16 -8.93 -8.11
CA ASN A 7 -5.89 -9.50 -6.97
C ASN A 7 -6.55 -10.80 -7.42
N ARG A 8 -6.01 -11.94 -7.01
CA ARG A 8 -6.65 -13.26 -7.16
C ARG A 8 -7.49 -13.53 -5.93
N GLY A 9 -8.73 -13.10 -5.97
CA GLY A 9 -9.69 -13.44 -4.94
C GLY A 9 -11.11 -13.21 -5.44
N GLY A 10 -11.80 -14.27 -5.77
CA GLY A 10 -13.24 -14.41 -5.91
C GLY A 10 -14.03 -13.28 -6.57
N GLY A 11 -14.37 -13.40 -7.86
CA GLY A 11 -15.51 -12.71 -8.48
C GLY A 11 -15.47 -11.18 -8.59
N GLY A 12 -14.38 -10.51 -8.22
CA GLY A 12 -14.24 -9.07 -8.22
C GLY A 12 -13.61 -8.52 -9.50
N THR A 13 -14.09 -7.40 -9.97
CA THR A 13 -13.53 -6.64 -11.09
C THR A 13 -12.12 -6.17 -10.72
N SER A 14 -11.09 -6.71 -11.35
CA SER A 14 -9.71 -6.25 -11.13
C SER A 14 -9.53 -4.85 -11.73
N LEU A 15 -9.12 -3.89 -10.91
CA LEU A 15 -8.74 -2.55 -11.36
C LEU A 15 -7.23 -2.52 -11.56
N LYS A 16 -6.80 -2.26 -12.81
CA LYS A 16 -5.38 -2.06 -13.14
C LYS A 16 -5.09 -0.59 -13.29
N VAL A 17 -3.96 -0.13 -12.77
CA VAL A 17 -3.47 1.23 -12.95
C VAL A 17 -2.22 1.16 -13.80
N GLY A 18 -2.25 1.77 -14.97
CA GLY A 18 -1.11 1.86 -15.88
C GLY A 18 -0.54 3.27 -15.89
N PHE A 19 0.79 3.36 -15.95
CA PHE A 19 1.52 4.62 -16.12
C PHE A 19 2.23 4.60 -17.48
N SER A 20 2.11 5.68 -18.25
CA SER A 20 2.88 5.83 -19.48
C SER A 20 4.14 6.66 -19.24
N ASP A 21 5.13 6.55 -20.13
CA ASP A 21 6.37 7.32 -20.08
C ASP A 21 6.14 8.85 -20.15
N GLY A 22 4.98 9.29 -20.63
CA GLY A 22 4.52 10.68 -20.61
C GLY A 22 3.81 11.12 -19.32
N GLY A 23 3.82 10.29 -18.26
CA GLY A 23 3.17 10.60 -16.98
C GLY A 23 1.65 10.38 -16.95
N GLU A 24 1.05 9.94 -18.07
CA GLU A 24 -0.39 9.65 -18.12
C GLU A 24 -0.75 8.48 -17.23
N VAL A 25 -1.81 8.63 -16.42
CA VAL A 25 -2.32 7.58 -15.54
C VAL A 25 -3.64 7.06 -16.07
N ARG A 26 -3.71 5.76 -16.36
CA ARG A 26 -4.89 5.10 -16.93
C ARG A 26 -5.40 3.97 -16.04
N PHE A 27 -6.69 4.02 -15.74
CA PHE A 27 -7.39 2.96 -15.01
C PHE A 27 -8.08 2.00 -15.98
N THR A 28 -7.76 0.70 -15.88
CA THR A 28 -8.31 -0.35 -16.73
C THR A 28 -9.10 -1.36 -15.87
N PRO A 29 -10.29 -1.78 -16.27
CA PRO A 29 -10.92 -1.68 -17.59
C PRO A 29 -11.69 -0.38 -17.85
N GLY A 30 -11.65 0.60 -16.96
CA GLY A 30 -12.40 1.85 -17.10
C GLY A 30 -11.74 2.86 -18.05
N GLY A 31 -12.55 3.73 -18.64
CA GLY A 31 -12.08 4.86 -19.45
C GLY A 31 -11.57 6.06 -18.61
N LEU A 32 -11.24 5.85 -17.33
CA LEU A 32 -10.73 6.93 -16.48
C LEU A 32 -9.24 7.11 -16.76
N CYS A 33 -8.89 8.30 -17.30
CA CYS A 33 -7.55 8.64 -17.70
C CYS A 33 -7.21 10.05 -17.22
N PHE A 34 -6.07 10.21 -16.58
CA PHE A 34 -5.55 11.51 -16.14
C PHE A 34 -4.35 11.88 -16.97
N SER A 35 -4.22 13.16 -17.32
CA SER A 35 -3.17 13.66 -18.21
C SER A 35 -1.77 13.47 -17.63
N ASP A 36 -1.68 13.52 -16.30
CA ASP A 36 -0.45 13.30 -15.57
C ASP A 36 -0.74 12.87 -14.12
N TYR A 37 0.30 12.45 -13.41
CA TYR A 37 0.24 12.03 -12.02
C TYR A 37 -0.26 13.14 -11.07
N TRP A 38 0.13 14.39 -11.33
CA TRP A 38 -0.28 15.52 -10.48
C TRP A 38 -1.78 15.82 -10.58
N VAL A 39 -2.36 15.64 -11.76
CA VAL A 39 -3.82 15.78 -11.95
C VAL A 39 -4.56 14.68 -11.20
N LEU A 40 -4.06 13.43 -11.24
CA LEU A 40 -4.61 12.36 -10.41
C LEU A 40 -4.50 12.69 -8.91
N LEU A 41 -3.33 13.13 -8.46
CA LEU A 41 -3.11 13.48 -7.06
C LEU A 41 -4.07 14.59 -6.60
N ARG A 42 -4.25 15.64 -7.41
CA ARG A 42 -5.25 16.69 -7.13
C ARG A 42 -6.68 16.16 -7.08
N ALA A 43 -7.03 15.22 -7.97
CA ALA A 43 -8.36 14.59 -7.93
C ALA A 43 -8.60 13.84 -6.63
N LEU A 44 -7.59 13.16 -6.11
CA LEU A 44 -7.66 12.38 -4.88
C LEU A 44 -7.64 13.26 -3.63
N THR A 45 -6.89 14.38 -3.64
CA THR A 45 -6.71 15.24 -2.45
C THR A 45 -7.76 16.34 -2.33
N HIS A 46 -8.19 16.93 -3.44
CA HIS A 46 -9.06 18.10 -3.45
C HIS A 46 -10.43 17.84 -4.10
N GLY A 47 -10.68 16.61 -4.58
CA GLY A 47 -11.93 16.26 -5.25
C GLY A 47 -12.16 16.98 -6.60
N PHE A 48 -11.21 17.79 -7.08
CA PHE A 48 -11.39 18.69 -8.21
C PHE A 48 -10.24 18.55 -9.23
N ALA A 49 -10.21 17.42 -9.95
CA ALA A 49 -9.45 17.36 -11.19
C ALA A 49 -10.25 16.55 -12.20
N MET A 50 -10.45 17.12 -13.38
CA MET A 50 -11.21 16.45 -14.44
C MET A 50 -10.32 15.41 -15.14
N PRO A 51 -10.73 14.14 -15.15
CA PRO A 51 -10.12 13.16 -16.04
C PRO A 51 -10.40 13.53 -17.50
N ARG A 52 -9.60 12.96 -18.41
CA ARG A 52 -9.86 13.16 -19.85
C ARG A 52 -11.24 12.64 -20.22
N ILE A 53 -12.10 13.52 -20.77
CA ILE A 53 -13.51 13.24 -21.06
C ILE A 53 -13.66 12.21 -22.20
N VAL A 54 -12.81 12.28 -23.22
CA VAL A 54 -12.91 11.42 -24.42
C VAL A 54 -12.86 9.92 -24.10
N PRO A 55 -11.90 9.40 -23.29
CA PRO A 55 -11.89 7.99 -22.90
C PRO A 55 -13.11 7.59 -22.06
N MET A 56 -13.65 8.52 -21.25
CA MET A 56 -14.85 8.28 -20.44
C MET A 56 -16.09 8.05 -21.29
N LEU A 57 -16.27 8.86 -22.32
CA LEU A 57 -17.41 8.76 -23.25
C LEU A 57 -17.33 7.53 -24.14
N ALA A 58 -16.12 7.07 -24.49
CA ALA A 58 -15.93 5.87 -25.28
C ALA A 58 -16.36 4.57 -24.54
N ARG A 59 -16.33 4.57 -23.21
CA ARG A 59 -16.64 3.37 -22.38
C ARG A 59 -17.41 3.74 -21.10
N PRO A 60 -18.64 4.27 -21.19
CA PRO A 60 -19.34 4.86 -20.04
C PRO A 60 -19.63 3.85 -18.92
N LEU A 61 -20.03 2.61 -19.25
CA LEU A 61 -20.32 1.57 -18.25
C LEU A 61 -19.06 1.16 -17.46
N GLN A 62 -17.93 1.05 -18.13
CA GLN A 62 -16.67 0.70 -17.50
C GLN A 62 -16.16 1.85 -16.62
N THR A 63 -16.28 3.09 -17.09
CA THR A 63 -15.97 4.29 -16.32
C THR A 63 -16.81 4.36 -15.05
N PHE A 64 -18.11 4.12 -15.15
CA PHE A 64 -18.99 4.09 -13.98
C PHE A 64 -18.60 3.01 -12.96
N ARG A 65 -18.27 1.79 -13.45
CA ARG A 65 -17.76 0.71 -12.59
C ARG A 65 -16.48 1.10 -11.88
N THR A 66 -15.52 1.72 -12.59
CA THR A 66 -14.26 2.21 -12.01
C THR A 66 -14.49 3.25 -10.93
N ILE A 67 -15.34 4.26 -11.19
CA ILE A 67 -15.69 5.29 -10.20
C ILE A 67 -16.36 4.65 -8.98
N ARG A 68 -17.28 3.70 -9.19
CA ARG A 68 -17.92 2.99 -8.08
C ARG A 68 -16.90 2.20 -7.24
N THR A 69 -15.95 1.52 -7.88
CA THR A 69 -14.87 0.79 -7.19
C THR A 69 -13.99 1.74 -6.39
N LEU A 70 -13.59 2.87 -6.97
CA LEU A 70 -12.79 3.89 -6.27
C LEU A 70 -13.54 4.49 -5.07
N LYS A 71 -14.83 4.78 -5.24
CA LYS A 71 -15.68 5.24 -4.12
C LYS A 71 -15.82 4.19 -3.03
N ALA A 72 -16.00 2.91 -3.38
CA ALA A 72 -16.08 1.82 -2.41
C ALA A 72 -14.73 1.65 -1.67
N LEU A 73 -13.61 1.79 -2.38
CA LEU A 73 -12.28 1.77 -1.79
C LEU A 73 -12.09 2.93 -0.80
N ALA A 74 -12.42 4.16 -1.21
CA ALA A 74 -12.36 5.33 -0.34
C ALA A 74 -13.26 5.18 0.89
N ALA A 75 -14.48 4.66 0.71
CA ALA A 75 -15.39 4.38 1.82
C ALA A 75 -14.82 3.33 2.79
N ALA A 76 -14.14 2.29 2.29
CA ALA A 76 -13.53 1.26 3.14
C ALA A 76 -12.43 1.83 4.05
N PHE A 77 -11.73 2.89 3.63
CA PHE A 77 -10.77 3.60 4.50
C PHE A 77 -11.43 4.50 5.54
N THR A 78 -12.64 4.98 5.27
CA THR A 78 -13.37 5.91 6.14
C THR A 78 -14.35 5.19 7.06
N ASP A 79 -14.80 3.98 6.68
CA ASP A 79 -15.80 3.21 7.42
C ASP A 79 -15.20 2.56 8.67
N SER A 80 -15.57 3.09 9.83
CA SER A 80 -15.20 2.54 11.14
C SER A 80 -15.80 1.14 11.42
N LYS A 81 -16.78 0.69 10.63
CA LYS A 81 -17.44 -0.60 10.85
C LYS A 81 -16.65 -1.78 10.28
N ASN A 82 -15.74 -1.56 9.34
CA ASN A 82 -14.97 -2.63 8.70
C ASN A 82 -13.47 -2.46 8.92
N VAL A 83 -13.07 -2.47 10.19
CA VAL A 83 -11.66 -2.26 10.62
C VAL A 83 -10.73 -3.27 9.96
N LYS A 84 -11.14 -4.54 9.82
CA LYS A 84 -10.34 -5.59 9.18
C LYS A 84 -9.99 -5.21 7.73
N THR A 85 -10.97 -4.78 6.94
CA THR A 85 -10.74 -4.36 5.54
C THR A 85 -9.86 -3.11 5.49
N LYS A 86 -10.09 -2.13 6.37
CA LYS A 86 -9.28 -0.92 6.46
C LYS A 86 -7.81 -1.27 6.75
N VAL A 87 -7.56 -2.13 7.74
CA VAL A 87 -6.21 -2.58 8.11
C VAL A 87 -5.54 -3.33 6.97
N ALA A 88 -6.24 -4.29 6.35
CA ALA A 88 -5.69 -5.06 5.24
C ALA A 88 -5.31 -4.17 4.04
N LEU A 89 -6.20 -3.25 3.65
CA LEU A 89 -5.93 -2.29 2.57
C LEU A 89 -4.83 -1.30 2.94
N GLY A 90 -4.82 -0.80 4.19
CA GLY A 90 -3.82 0.14 4.67
C GLY A 90 -2.42 -0.46 4.72
N LEU A 91 -2.27 -1.65 5.27
CA LEU A 91 -1.00 -2.38 5.26
C LEU A 91 -0.54 -2.68 3.84
N ARG A 92 -1.43 -3.15 2.97
CA ARG A 92 -1.11 -3.44 1.58
C ARG A 92 -0.68 -2.18 0.82
N GLY A 93 -1.42 -1.09 0.97
CA GLY A 93 -1.11 0.19 0.36
C GLY A 93 0.18 0.81 0.91
N GLY A 94 0.38 0.74 2.22
CA GLY A 94 1.57 1.24 2.90
C GLY A 94 2.84 0.50 2.46
N LEU A 95 2.81 -0.84 2.38
CA LEU A 95 3.96 -1.62 1.90
C LEU A 95 4.22 -1.42 0.41
N GLY A 96 3.17 -1.26 -0.42
CA GLY A 96 3.34 -0.91 -1.83
C GLY A 96 3.94 0.47 -2.03
N ALA A 97 3.55 1.44 -1.20
CA ALA A 97 4.17 2.76 -1.19
C ALA A 97 5.63 2.69 -0.71
N ALA A 98 5.92 1.91 0.34
CA ALA A 98 7.27 1.68 0.81
C ALA A 98 8.18 1.10 -0.29
N GLU A 99 7.67 0.19 -1.11
CA GLU A 99 8.38 -0.34 -2.28
C GLU A 99 8.78 0.75 -3.28
N ALA A 100 7.88 1.69 -3.57
CA ALA A 100 8.16 2.82 -4.45
C ALA A 100 9.17 3.79 -3.82
N TYR A 101 8.99 4.13 -2.54
CA TYR A 101 9.90 5.02 -1.81
C TYR A 101 11.30 4.43 -1.62
N ALA A 102 11.41 3.12 -1.38
CA ALA A 102 12.68 2.42 -1.32
C ALA A 102 13.54 2.56 -2.60
N ARG A 103 12.88 2.85 -3.74
CA ARG A 103 13.55 3.04 -5.03
C ARG A 103 13.83 4.50 -5.37
N LEU A 104 13.05 5.43 -4.83
CA LEU A 104 13.00 6.82 -5.32
C LEU A 104 13.49 7.85 -4.29
N ASP A 105 13.28 7.61 -3.01
CA ASP A 105 13.65 8.55 -1.96
C ASP A 105 15.03 8.23 -1.40
N SER A 106 15.95 9.22 -1.39
CA SER A 106 17.34 9.02 -0.98
C SER A 106 17.48 8.53 0.46
N LYS A 107 16.63 9.02 1.39
CA LYS A 107 16.66 8.60 2.80
C LYS A 107 16.20 7.15 2.96
N CYS A 108 15.19 6.77 2.16
CA CYS A 108 14.69 5.40 2.14
C CYS A 108 15.71 4.45 1.52
N ILE A 109 16.38 4.85 0.43
CA ILE A 109 17.47 4.09 -0.20
C ILE A 109 18.62 3.89 0.80
N ASP A 110 19.03 4.93 1.51
CA ASP A 110 20.11 4.83 2.51
C ASP A 110 19.74 3.94 3.69
N ALA A 111 18.50 4.01 4.17
CA ALA A 111 18.04 3.22 5.30
C ALA A 111 17.97 1.72 4.95
N ILE A 112 17.32 1.40 3.83
CA ILE A 112 17.06 0.01 3.44
C ILE A 112 18.27 -0.63 2.74
N GLY A 113 19.12 0.17 2.09
CA GLY A 113 20.32 -0.30 1.38
C GLY A 113 21.41 -0.85 2.29
N ARG A 114 21.32 -0.60 3.59
CA ARG A 114 22.22 -1.19 4.61
C ARG A 114 21.80 -2.60 5.01
N GLU A 115 20.60 -2.99 4.67
CA GLU A 115 20.04 -4.28 5.03
C GLU A 115 20.42 -5.36 4.03
N SER A 116 20.77 -6.53 4.55
CA SER A 116 20.96 -7.72 3.72
C SER A 116 19.60 -8.21 3.18
N PRO A 117 19.55 -8.85 2.01
CA PRO A 117 18.33 -9.42 1.47
C PRO A 117 17.54 -10.26 2.48
N GLY A 118 16.23 -10.25 2.35
CA GLY A 118 15.32 -10.98 3.21
C GLY A 118 13.91 -10.42 3.20
N THR A 119 12.99 -11.18 3.78
CA THR A 119 11.56 -10.85 3.81
C THR A 119 11.12 -10.50 5.23
N VAL A 120 10.32 -9.44 5.36
CA VAL A 120 9.58 -9.10 6.58
C VAL A 120 8.13 -9.45 6.38
N SER A 121 7.53 -10.21 7.30
CA SER A 121 6.09 -10.48 7.30
C SER A 121 5.38 -9.63 8.36
N PHE A 122 4.19 -9.18 8.02
CA PHE A 122 3.30 -8.41 8.88
C PHE A 122 1.99 -9.18 9.05
N SER A 123 1.57 -9.37 10.28
CA SER A 123 0.33 -10.10 10.62
C SER A 123 -0.38 -9.43 11.78
N VAL A 124 -1.65 -9.78 11.98
CA VAL A 124 -2.44 -9.40 13.14
C VAL A 124 -2.85 -10.68 13.88
N ARG A 125 -2.63 -10.72 15.16
CA ARG A 125 -2.94 -11.92 15.97
C ARG A 125 -4.43 -12.23 15.88
N GLY A 126 -4.75 -13.48 15.58
CA GLY A 126 -6.13 -13.96 15.43
C GLY A 126 -6.79 -13.66 14.08
N GLU A 127 -6.08 -13.03 13.16
CA GLU A 127 -6.58 -12.76 11.82
C GLU A 127 -5.91 -13.65 10.78
N ASP A 128 -6.65 -13.94 9.70
CA ASP A 128 -6.26 -14.85 8.63
C ASP A 128 -5.55 -14.17 7.44
N PHE A 129 -5.19 -12.91 7.57
CA PHE A 129 -4.44 -12.19 6.54
C PHE A 129 -3.03 -11.84 7.00
N SER A 130 -2.10 -11.88 6.07
CA SER A 130 -0.72 -11.44 6.25
C SER A 130 -0.28 -10.64 5.04
N MET A 131 0.71 -9.79 5.27
CA MET A 131 1.38 -9.00 4.24
C MET A 131 2.87 -9.23 4.36
N TRP A 132 3.60 -8.99 3.30
CA TRP A 132 5.06 -9.12 3.34
C TRP A 132 5.73 -8.05 2.48
N PHE A 133 6.97 -7.73 2.86
CA PHE A 133 7.88 -6.88 2.12
C PHE A 133 9.22 -7.62 1.98
N ARG A 134 9.77 -7.64 0.78
CA ARG A 134 11.00 -8.37 0.46
C ARG A 134 12.03 -7.43 -0.12
N ILE A 135 13.24 -7.55 0.41
CA ILE A 135 14.46 -6.98 -0.15
C ILE A 135 15.18 -8.09 -0.91
N GLU A 136 15.33 -7.92 -2.20
CA GLU A 136 16.06 -8.83 -3.07
C GLU A 136 17.48 -8.30 -3.32
N PRO A 137 18.41 -9.14 -3.82
CA PRO A 137 19.71 -8.66 -4.29
C PRO A 137 19.55 -7.53 -5.33
N GLU A 138 20.59 -6.71 -5.48
CA GLU A 138 20.62 -5.59 -6.43
C GLU A 138 19.57 -4.49 -6.17
N ALA A 139 19.21 -4.28 -4.89
CA ALA A 139 18.25 -3.27 -4.47
C ALA A 139 16.88 -3.37 -5.18
N LYS A 140 16.43 -4.59 -5.41
CA LYS A 140 15.08 -4.86 -5.88
C LYS A 140 14.16 -5.07 -4.68
N TYR A 141 12.98 -4.48 -4.74
CA TYR A 141 11.99 -4.53 -3.67
C TYR A 141 10.68 -5.05 -4.21
N SER A 142 10.00 -5.87 -3.43
CA SER A 142 8.68 -6.39 -3.74
C SER A 142 7.83 -6.50 -2.48
N SER A 143 6.53 -6.37 -2.63
CA SER A 143 5.56 -6.49 -1.55
C SER A 143 4.34 -7.28 -1.98
N GLY A 144 3.71 -7.98 -1.03
CA GLY A 144 2.58 -8.83 -1.34
C GLY A 144 1.65 -9.07 -0.17
N SER A 145 0.60 -9.83 -0.44
CA SER A 145 -0.37 -10.32 0.55
C SER A 145 -0.41 -11.84 0.54
N GLY A 146 -0.78 -12.42 1.67
CA GLY A 146 -0.79 -13.85 1.88
C GLY A 146 0.56 -14.38 2.34
N GLU A 147 0.83 -15.63 2.04
CA GLU A 147 2.05 -16.30 2.44
C GLU A 147 3.27 -15.70 1.73
N PRO A 148 4.35 -15.36 2.47
CA PRO A 148 5.55 -14.81 1.85
C PRO A 148 6.25 -15.87 0.98
N PRO A 149 6.97 -15.45 -0.08
CA PRO A 149 7.61 -16.37 -1.03
C PRO A 149 8.75 -17.20 -0.43
N GLU A 150 9.21 -16.82 0.75
CA GLU A 150 10.28 -17.50 1.49
C GLU A 150 10.05 -17.38 3.00
N ILE A 151 10.80 -18.12 3.80
CA ILE A 151 10.74 -18.01 5.27
C ILE A 151 11.13 -16.59 5.68
N PRO A 152 10.24 -15.85 6.39
CA PRO A 152 10.53 -14.49 6.77
C PRO A 152 11.75 -14.38 7.68
N ALA A 153 12.68 -13.49 7.33
CA ALA A 153 13.84 -13.17 8.15
C ALA A 153 13.44 -12.35 9.41
N ALA A 154 12.33 -11.61 9.31
CA ALA A 154 11.73 -10.92 10.44
C ALA A 154 10.20 -11.01 10.36
N ARG A 155 9.55 -10.97 11.53
CA ARG A 155 8.09 -10.98 11.65
C ARG A 155 7.65 -9.87 12.56
N VAL A 156 6.63 -9.13 12.13
CA VAL A 156 5.95 -8.09 12.89
C VAL A 156 4.51 -8.56 13.10
N CYS A 157 4.12 -8.77 14.34
CA CYS A 157 2.78 -9.22 14.70
C CYS A 157 2.11 -8.16 15.57
N PHE A 158 1.06 -7.55 15.05
CA PHE A 158 0.21 -6.64 15.83
C PHE A 158 -0.68 -7.45 16.79
N ARG A 159 -0.82 -6.98 18.03
CA ARG A 159 -1.62 -7.66 19.07
C ARG A 159 -3.07 -7.90 18.64
N ASP A 160 -3.68 -6.90 18.00
CA ASP A 160 -5.07 -6.90 17.55
C ASP A 160 -5.30 -5.92 16.39
N LEU A 161 -6.52 -5.94 15.86
CA LEU A 161 -6.92 -5.03 14.74
C LEU A 161 -6.92 -3.56 15.14
N GLU A 162 -7.13 -3.21 16.40
CA GLU A 162 -7.13 -1.83 16.87
C GLU A 162 -5.71 -1.25 16.82
N VAL A 163 -4.74 -1.99 17.31
CA VAL A 163 -3.32 -1.62 17.22
C VAL A 163 -2.87 -1.50 15.78
N ALA A 164 -3.23 -2.48 14.93
CA ALA A 164 -2.91 -2.43 13.51
C ALA A 164 -3.58 -1.24 12.79
N CYS A 165 -4.81 -0.88 13.18
CA CYS A 165 -5.50 0.29 12.67
C CYS A 165 -4.79 1.60 13.07
N ARG A 166 -4.30 1.70 14.31
CA ARG A 166 -3.48 2.83 14.77
C ARG A 166 -2.18 2.93 13.98
N ALA A 167 -1.56 1.81 13.65
CA ALA A 167 -0.36 1.78 12.80
C ALA A 167 -0.65 2.32 11.39
N VAL A 168 -1.73 1.84 10.75
CA VAL A 168 -2.18 2.32 9.44
C VAL A 168 -2.53 3.80 9.44
N ASP A 169 -3.14 4.29 10.53
CA ASP A 169 -3.50 5.71 10.70
C ASP A 169 -2.30 6.60 11.08
N GLY A 170 -1.09 6.03 11.23
CA GLY A 170 0.10 6.77 11.66
C GLY A 170 0.04 7.26 13.12
N LYS A 171 -0.79 6.62 13.95
CA LYS A 171 -1.02 6.97 15.36
C LYS A 171 -0.35 6.01 16.35
N LEU A 172 0.35 5.00 15.85
CA LEU A 172 1.08 4.07 16.69
C LEU A 172 2.47 4.65 16.99
N ASP A 173 2.82 4.67 18.26
CA ASP A 173 4.21 4.96 18.67
C ASP A 173 5.06 3.70 18.44
N SER A 174 5.87 3.72 17.40
CA SER A 174 6.68 2.57 16.98
C SER A 174 7.76 2.20 17.99
N LEU A 175 8.17 3.10 18.87
CA LEU A 175 9.15 2.85 19.92
C LEU A 175 8.50 2.27 21.18
N ALA A 176 7.34 2.80 21.56
CA ALA A 176 6.62 2.35 22.74
C ALA A 176 5.83 1.06 22.51
N ALA A 177 5.32 0.82 21.31
CA ALA A 177 4.44 -0.30 21.00
C ALA A 177 5.03 -1.69 21.34
N PRO A 178 6.32 -1.99 21.03
CA PRO A 178 6.93 -3.24 21.44
C PRO A 178 7.03 -3.39 22.97
N ALA A 179 7.41 -2.32 23.67
CA ALA A 179 7.53 -2.33 25.13
C ALA A 179 6.18 -2.52 25.84
N LEU A 180 5.09 -2.05 25.21
CA LEU A 180 3.71 -2.22 25.70
C LEU A 180 3.09 -3.56 25.28
N GLY A 181 3.80 -4.41 24.54
CA GLY A 181 3.28 -5.66 24.00
C GLY A 181 2.19 -5.48 22.94
N GLU A 182 2.10 -4.29 22.34
CA GLU A 182 1.17 -4.00 21.26
C GLU A 182 1.67 -4.55 19.92
N VAL A 183 2.99 -4.59 19.75
CA VAL A 183 3.65 -5.15 18.57
C VAL A 183 4.75 -6.10 19.01
N GLU A 184 4.71 -7.31 18.50
CA GLU A 184 5.77 -8.31 18.69
C GLU A 184 6.63 -8.34 17.44
N VAL A 185 7.94 -8.13 17.60
CA VAL A 185 8.91 -8.20 16.51
C VAL A 185 9.87 -9.35 16.80
N THR A 186 9.98 -10.29 15.87
CA THR A 186 10.87 -11.45 15.99
C THR A 186 11.78 -11.59 14.78
N GLY A 187 12.91 -12.27 14.96
CA GLY A 187 13.91 -12.46 13.90
C GLY A 187 14.85 -11.27 13.77
N ARG A 188 15.14 -10.84 12.54
CA ARG A 188 16.08 -9.76 12.24
C ARG A 188 15.44 -8.38 12.46
N ILE A 189 15.50 -7.90 13.70
CA ILE A 189 14.87 -6.64 14.14
C ILE A 189 15.30 -5.43 13.28
N PRO A 190 16.61 -5.21 12.97
CA PRO A 190 17.02 -4.07 12.15
C PRO A 190 16.32 -4.03 10.78
N LEU A 191 16.13 -5.20 10.15
CA LEU A 191 15.39 -5.29 8.89
C LEU A 191 13.92 -4.84 9.04
N ALA A 192 13.24 -5.28 10.12
CA ALA A 192 11.87 -4.87 10.39
C ALA A 192 11.77 -3.36 10.65
N GLU A 193 12.73 -2.79 11.38
CA GLU A 193 12.81 -1.35 11.66
C GLU A 193 13.04 -0.54 10.39
N SER A 194 13.98 -0.96 9.52
CA SER A 194 14.26 -0.28 8.25
C SER A 194 13.05 -0.28 7.32
N VAL A 195 12.34 -1.42 7.20
CA VAL A 195 11.10 -1.49 6.43
C VAL A 195 9.99 -0.64 7.06
N GLY A 196 9.86 -0.67 8.39
CA GLY A 196 8.92 0.16 9.14
C GLY A 196 9.18 1.67 8.92
N TYR A 197 10.43 2.09 8.97
CA TYR A 197 10.85 3.47 8.71
C TYR A 197 10.47 3.93 7.29
N VAL A 198 10.76 3.11 6.28
CA VAL A 198 10.38 3.43 4.89
C VAL A 198 8.87 3.49 4.72
N ALA A 199 8.13 2.59 5.35
CA ALA A 199 6.67 2.60 5.32
C ALA A 199 6.08 3.86 6.01
N ASP A 200 6.69 4.31 7.11
CA ASP A 200 6.27 5.52 7.83
C ASP A 200 6.55 6.79 7.00
N ILE A 201 7.72 6.90 6.36
CA ILE A 201 8.01 8.00 5.43
C ILE A 201 7.00 8.03 4.29
N ALA A 202 6.74 6.87 3.67
CA ALA A 202 5.77 6.75 2.61
C ALA A 202 4.37 7.17 3.07
N ALA A 203 3.92 6.71 4.24
CA ALA A 203 2.62 7.06 4.80
C ALA A 203 2.47 8.56 5.10
N ARG A 204 3.50 9.20 5.64
CA ARG A 204 3.48 10.66 5.92
C ARG A 204 3.42 11.51 4.65
N ASN A 205 4.02 11.05 3.57
CA ASN A 205 4.05 11.76 2.29
C ASN A 205 2.84 11.44 1.40
N LEU A 206 2.18 10.31 1.64
CA LEU A 206 0.90 10.00 1.00
C LEU A 206 -0.20 10.78 1.71
N ILE A 207 -0.61 11.88 1.10
CA ILE A 207 -1.64 12.83 1.60
C ILE A 207 -3.05 12.19 1.68
N PHE A 208 -3.16 10.87 1.77
CA PHE A 208 -4.43 10.16 1.84
C PHE A 208 -5.08 10.14 3.24
N ALA A 209 -4.44 10.71 4.24
CA ALA A 209 -4.82 10.52 5.64
C ALA A 209 -5.11 11.82 6.41
N ARG A 210 -5.64 12.86 5.73
CA ARG A 210 -6.14 14.03 6.48
C ARG A 210 -7.48 14.52 5.98
#